data_6a2f5b8fdf25ad433a88534a28c189af
#
_entry.id   6a2f5b8fdf25ad433a88534a28c189af
#
_cell.length_a   1.000
_cell.length_b   1.000
_cell.length_c   1.000
_cell.angle_alpha   90.00
_cell.angle_beta   90.00
_cell.angle_gamma   90.00
#
_symmetry.space_group_name_H-M   'P 1'
#
loop_
_entity.id
_entity.type
_entity.pdbx_description
1 polymer ?
#
loop_
_entity_poly.entity_id
_entity_poly.type
_entity_poly.pdbx_seq_one_letter_code
_entity_poly.pdbx_strand_id
1 'polypeptide(L)'
;MKAQFLFLLMLAPAWLISCTDRCTETRTYRQYIPVTLTVRQVREGVRVEDPRTLQKPGKIYTKDGYLFINELKEGIHIIDNHNPALPQPVAFLRIPGNGDMAVRNNILYADSYMDLVAIDISNPAQPREVNRVAGIFTNGQFEGGWWNVNTQTLTLSDQRVEYVTETIKTDCNSGQTPNSCVNCNTFMYTTASSAQLAASPNSNGVAGSMARFALYDKFLYTVGQQDMQLFDVQNAANPTLRNRINLGGGIETIFPYKDKLFIGSQTGMQIYDNADPENPVRLSTFQHARVCDPVVVHDNIAYVTLRNGTTCGGYTNQLDVVDITSLTNPKLLKSYPMQNPHGLGVDFPNLFICEGKYGLKSFDASSSLDVRQLEQLPGQDAYDVIPLNKTLLMIGQDGLYQFDYTNPAQLRQISKIPVSRPYPN
;
A
#
# COMPACT_ATOMS: atom_id res chain seq x y z
N MET A 1 16.69 -91.19 -43.49
CA MET A 1 16.62 -89.88 -44.06
C MET A 1 15.82 -88.98 -43.12
N LYS A 2 16.50 -88.18 -42.33
CA LYS A 2 15.88 -87.24 -41.38
C LYS A 2 16.54 -85.86 -41.63
N ALA A 3 15.79 -84.88 -42.13
CA ALA A 3 16.26 -83.51 -42.27
C ALA A 3 16.09 -82.77 -40.93
N GLN A 4 17.21 -82.22 -40.42
CA GLN A 4 17.16 -81.32 -39.26
C GLN A 4 17.08 -79.88 -39.76
N PHE A 5 16.00 -79.16 -39.39
CA PHE A 5 15.85 -77.70 -39.60
C PHE A 5 16.55 -76.97 -38.43
N LEU A 6 17.56 -76.21 -38.77
CA LEU A 6 18.27 -75.34 -37.84
C LEU A 6 17.56 -73.98 -37.85
N PHE A 7 16.92 -73.64 -36.74
CA PHE A 7 16.30 -72.33 -36.54
C PHE A 7 17.34 -71.34 -36.00
N LEU A 8 17.79 -70.45 -36.85
CA LEU A 8 18.71 -69.36 -36.46
C LEU A 8 17.92 -68.25 -35.84
N LEU A 9 17.96 -68.05 -34.51
CA LEU A 9 17.34 -66.96 -33.78
C LEU A 9 18.23 -65.72 -33.93
N MET A 10 17.83 -64.75 -34.77
CA MET A 10 18.44 -63.41 -34.82
C MET A 10 18.00 -62.61 -33.62
N LEU A 11 18.89 -62.41 -32.66
CA LEU A 11 18.75 -61.40 -31.59
C LEU A 11 19.08 -60.03 -32.22
N ALA A 12 18.07 -59.19 -32.48
CA ALA A 12 18.23 -57.77 -32.76
C ALA A 12 18.45 -57.02 -31.42
N PRO A 13 19.53 -56.23 -31.27
CA PRO A 13 19.69 -55.40 -30.09
C PRO A 13 18.68 -54.26 -30.19
N ALA A 14 17.66 -54.26 -29.34
CA ALA A 14 16.79 -53.10 -29.13
C ALA A 14 17.59 -51.99 -28.50
N TRP A 15 17.95 -51.00 -29.28
CA TRP A 15 18.48 -49.73 -28.78
C TRP A 15 17.34 -49.02 -28.07
N LEU A 16 17.35 -49.06 -26.73
CA LEU A 16 16.51 -48.20 -25.92
C LEU A 16 17.01 -46.77 -26.08
N ILE A 17 16.42 -46.02 -26.99
CA ILE A 17 16.58 -44.58 -27.06
C ILE A 17 15.80 -44.04 -25.89
N SER A 18 16.49 -43.80 -24.76
CA SER A 18 15.95 -43.03 -23.65
C SER A 18 15.82 -41.59 -24.12
N CYS A 19 14.61 -41.20 -24.48
CA CYS A 19 14.28 -39.79 -24.63
C CYS A 19 14.35 -39.16 -23.24
N THR A 20 15.42 -38.44 -22.93
CA THR A 20 15.45 -37.54 -21.79
C THR A 20 14.63 -36.30 -22.16
N ASP A 21 13.36 -36.29 -21.78
CA ASP A 21 12.53 -35.12 -21.90
C ASP A 21 13.10 -34.00 -21.02
N ARG A 22 13.63 -32.97 -21.66
CA ARG A 22 14.12 -31.79 -20.97
C ARG A 22 13.00 -30.78 -20.91
N CYS A 23 12.47 -30.53 -19.71
CA CYS A 23 11.54 -29.48 -19.43
C CYS A 23 12.26 -28.14 -19.26
N THR A 24 11.65 -27.09 -19.76
CA THR A 24 12.09 -25.72 -19.55
C THR A 24 11.16 -25.10 -18.53
N GLU A 25 11.67 -24.78 -17.36
CA GLU A 25 10.94 -24.09 -16.32
C GLU A 25 11.40 -22.63 -16.24
N THR A 26 10.47 -21.69 -16.35
CA THR A 26 10.76 -20.27 -16.16
C THR A 26 10.33 -19.86 -14.76
N ARG A 27 11.26 -19.37 -13.97
CA ARG A 27 11.04 -18.92 -12.60
C ARG A 27 11.33 -17.44 -12.52
N THR A 28 10.41 -16.68 -11.93
CA THR A 28 10.63 -15.28 -11.56
C THR A 28 10.73 -15.20 -10.05
N TYR A 29 11.84 -14.65 -9.54
CA TYR A 29 12.03 -14.44 -8.10
C TYR A 29 12.50 -13.02 -7.82
N ARG A 30 12.30 -12.59 -6.57
CA ARG A 30 12.79 -11.28 -6.09
C ARG A 30 14.23 -11.42 -5.63
N GLN A 31 15.06 -10.50 -6.09
CA GLN A 31 16.42 -10.34 -5.61
C GLN A 31 16.54 -9.01 -4.86
N TYR A 32 17.11 -9.05 -3.67
CA TYR A 32 17.39 -7.88 -2.85
C TYR A 32 18.84 -7.43 -3.08
N ILE A 33 19.00 -6.28 -3.70
CA ILE A 33 20.32 -5.69 -3.99
C ILE A 33 20.60 -4.64 -2.92
N PRO A 34 21.63 -4.83 -2.09
CA PRO A 34 22.03 -3.83 -1.10
C PRO A 34 22.40 -2.51 -1.76
N VAL A 35 21.89 -1.41 -1.22
CA VAL A 35 22.18 -0.05 -1.63
C VAL A 35 22.66 0.72 -0.41
N THR A 36 23.76 1.44 -0.52
CA THR A 36 24.25 2.32 0.51
C THR A 36 24.29 3.75 -0.02
N LEU A 37 23.66 4.67 0.71
CA LEU A 37 23.63 6.09 0.41
C LEU A 37 24.21 6.85 1.60
N THR A 38 24.84 7.99 1.35
CA THR A 38 25.12 8.92 2.43
C THR A 38 23.87 9.73 2.79
N VAL A 39 23.73 10.14 4.03
CA VAL A 39 22.65 11.06 4.48
C VAL A 39 22.63 12.33 3.60
N ARG A 40 23.81 12.80 3.21
CA ARG A 40 23.94 13.95 2.29
C ARG A 40 23.30 13.67 0.93
N GLN A 41 23.58 12.53 0.32
CA GLN A 41 22.96 12.17 -0.99
C GLN A 41 21.43 12.10 -0.93
N VAL A 42 20.89 11.58 0.18
CA VAL A 42 19.45 11.56 0.40
C VAL A 42 18.88 12.97 0.46
N ARG A 43 19.48 13.86 1.24
CA ARG A 43 19.00 15.23 1.44
C ARG A 43 19.13 16.10 0.19
N GLU A 44 20.25 16.02 -0.50
CA GLU A 44 20.48 16.73 -1.78
C GLU A 44 19.64 16.14 -2.93
N GLY A 45 19.07 14.97 -2.75
CA GLY A 45 18.21 14.29 -3.72
C GLY A 45 16.81 14.87 -3.84
N VAL A 46 16.35 15.70 -2.86
CA VAL A 46 15.03 16.34 -2.93
C VAL A 46 15.06 17.50 -3.94
N ARG A 47 14.29 17.37 -5.01
CA ARG A 47 14.23 18.37 -6.08
C ARG A 47 13.00 18.17 -6.97
N VAL A 48 12.67 19.21 -7.74
CA VAL A 48 11.64 19.14 -8.78
C VAL A 48 12.22 18.60 -10.06
N GLU A 49 11.48 17.75 -10.74
CA GLU A 49 11.79 17.20 -12.06
C GLU A 49 10.59 17.39 -12.99
N ASP A 50 10.80 17.26 -14.30
CA ASP A 50 9.74 17.26 -15.28
C ASP A 50 8.73 16.13 -15.00
N PRO A 51 7.45 16.29 -15.38
CA PRO A 51 6.46 15.24 -15.25
C PRO A 51 6.92 13.95 -15.91
N ARG A 52 6.72 12.82 -15.24
CA ARG A 52 7.04 11.49 -15.75
C ARG A 52 5.85 10.54 -15.64
N THR A 53 5.91 9.42 -16.31
CA THR A 53 4.88 8.38 -16.24
C THR A 53 4.97 7.61 -14.91
N LEU A 54 3.83 7.14 -14.42
CA LEU A 54 3.76 6.25 -13.26
C LEU A 54 4.49 4.93 -13.57
N GLN A 55 5.25 4.41 -12.62
CA GLN A 55 5.94 3.12 -12.72
C GLN A 55 5.57 2.17 -11.58
N LYS A 56 5.69 2.64 -10.34
CA LYS A 56 5.34 1.93 -9.11
C LYS A 56 4.50 2.82 -8.20
N PRO A 57 3.28 3.19 -8.63
CA PRO A 57 2.45 4.07 -7.83
C PRO A 57 2.07 3.37 -6.51
N GLY A 58 2.20 4.12 -5.45
CA GLY A 58 1.82 3.72 -4.11
C GLY A 58 0.57 4.47 -3.64
N LYS A 59 0.74 5.26 -2.60
CA LYS A 59 -0.35 6.00 -1.97
C LYS A 59 -0.81 7.19 -2.78
N ILE A 60 -2.09 7.49 -2.65
CA ILE A 60 -2.71 8.64 -3.31
C ILE A 60 -3.19 9.65 -2.26
N TYR A 61 -3.13 10.90 -2.63
CA TYR A 61 -3.61 12.01 -1.84
C TYR A 61 -4.24 13.06 -2.76
N THR A 62 -5.30 13.72 -2.33
CA THR A 62 -5.93 14.76 -3.13
C THR A 62 -6.15 16.02 -2.32
N LYS A 63 -5.95 17.17 -2.94
CA LYS A 63 -6.14 18.50 -2.34
C LYS A 63 -6.40 19.53 -3.42
N ASP A 64 -7.48 20.31 -3.26
CA ASP A 64 -7.81 21.47 -4.10
C ASP A 64 -7.72 21.19 -5.62
N GLY A 65 -8.27 20.05 -6.06
CA GLY A 65 -8.26 19.66 -7.48
C GLY A 65 -6.92 19.08 -7.98
N TYR A 66 -5.93 18.90 -7.11
CA TYR A 66 -4.68 18.22 -7.47
C TYR A 66 -4.65 16.79 -6.89
N LEU A 67 -4.05 15.89 -7.64
CA LEU A 67 -3.68 14.55 -7.17
C LEU A 67 -2.18 14.51 -6.89
N PHE A 68 -1.83 13.90 -5.77
CA PHE A 68 -0.48 13.58 -5.38
C PHE A 68 -0.38 12.06 -5.33
N ILE A 69 0.44 11.48 -6.18
CA ILE A 69 0.61 10.02 -6.27
C ILE A 69 2.04 9.69 -5.89
N ASN A 70 2.20 8.95 -4.81
CA ASN A 70 3.52 8.46 -4.40
C ASN A 70 4.06 7.49 -5.44
N GLU A 71 5.32 7.68 -5.81
CA GLU A 71 6.15 6.72 -6.53
C GLU A 71 7.13 6.16 -5.51
N LEU A 72 6.94 4.91 -5.12
CA LEU A 72 7.61 4.31 -3.96
C LEU A 72 9.12 4.46 -3.98
N LYS A 73 9.70 5.04 -2.93
CA LYS A 73 11.11 5.43 -2.73
C LYS A 73 11.61 6.55 -3.65
N GLU A 74 10.85 6.95 -4.65
CA GLU A 74 11.30 7.89 -5.67
C GLU A 74 10.78 9.31 -5.44
N GLY A 75 9.52 9.45 -4.99
CA GLY A 75 8.91 10.75 -4.76
C GLY A 75 7.42 10.80 -5.08
N ILE A 76 6.94 11.94 -5.59
CA ILE A 76 5.52 12.23 -5.71
C ILE A 76 5.22 12.86 -7.06
N HIS A 77 4.29 12.26 -7.81
CA HIS A 77 3.69 12.89 -8.98
C HIS A 77 2.67 13.93 -8.55
N ILE A 78 2.73 15.11 -9.13
CA ILE A 78 1.75 16.17 -8.97
C ILE A 78 0.96 16.29 -10.26
N ILE A 79 -0.36 16.15 -10.17
CA ILE A 79 -1.25 16.06 -11.32
C ILE A 79 -2.40 17.04 -11.10
N ASP A 80 -2.64 17.91 -12.06
CA ASP A 80 -3.84 18.74 -12.10
C ASP A 80 -5.05 17.88 -12.47
N ASN A 81 -6.01 17.79 -11.57
CA ASN A 81 -7.23 16.99 -11.69
C ASN A 81 -8.50 17.83 -11.51
N HIS A 82 -8.44 19.13 -11.76
CA HIS A 82 -9.65 19.97 -11.76
C HIS A 82 -10.68 19.49 -12.76
N ASN A 83 -10.23 18.84 -13.84
CA ASN A 83 -11.08 18.07 -14.72
C ASN A 83 -10.74 16.56 -14.62
N PRO A 84 -11.51 15.77 -13.85
CA PRO A 84 -11.24 14.34 -13.70
C PRO A 84 -11.26 13.53 -15.00
N ALA A 85 -11.90 14.04 -16.05
CA ALA A 85 -11.91 13.39 -17.37
C ALA A 85 -10.60 13.61 -18.15
N LEU A 86 -9.79 14.59 -17.76
CA LEU A 86 -8.55 14.95 -18.45
C LEU A 86 -7.46 15.37 -17.45
N PRO A 87 -7.00 14.48 -16.58
CA PRO A 87 -5.94 14.78 -15.62
C PRO A 87 -4.63 15.12 -16.35
N GLN A 88 -3.93 16.18 -15.88
CA GLN A 88 -2.71 16.68 -16.50
C GLN A 88 -1.52 16.55 -15.56
N PRO A 89 -0.45 15.81 -15.93
CA PRO A 89 0.80 15.80 -15.17
C PRO A 89 1.41 17.20 -15.11
N VAL A 90 1.76 17.68 -13.91
CA VAL A 90 2.30 19.02 -13.66
C VAL A 90 3.78 18.98 -13.36
N ALA A 91 4.20 18.12 -12.42
CA ALA A 91 5.59 17.99 -12.00
C ALA A 91 5.82 16.61 -11.36
N PHE A 92 7.08 16.23 -11.25
CA PHE A 92 7.51 15.17 -10.38
C PHE A 92 8.40 15.74 -9.28
N LEU A 93 8.00 15.58 -8.03
CA LEU A 93 8.79 15.96 -6.88
C LEU A 93 9.60 14.75 -6.42
N ARG A 94 10.90 14.73 -6.77
CA ARG A 94 11.79 13.68 -6.32
C ARG A 94 12.05 13.81 -4.83
N ILE A 95 11.78 12.74 -4.08
CA ILE A 95 12.04 12.63 -2.65
C ILE A 95 12.57 11.22 -2.37
N PRO A 96 13.90 11.04 -2.26
CA PRO A 96 14.47 9.72 -2.00
C PRO A 96 13.91 9.10 -0.72
N GLY A 97 13.44 7.85 -0.81
CA GLY A 97 12.87 7.10 0.30
C GLY A 97 11.47 7.53 0.70
N ASN A 98 10.73 8.23 -0.17
CA ASN A 98 9.34 8.59 0.11
C ASN A 98 8.43 7.36 0.10
N GLY A 99 7.66 7.21 1.14
CA GLY A 99 6.67 6.15 1.32
C GLY A 99 5.28 6.66 1.65
N ASP A 100 5.15 7.89 2.19
CA ASP A 100 3.87 8.49 2.50
C ASP A 100 3.90 10.03 2.45
N MET A 101 2.71 10.64 2.51
CA MET A 101 2.55 12.08 2.47
C MET A 101 1.23 12.54 3.11
N ALA A 102 1.20 13.82 3.51
CA ALA A 102 -0.03 14.51 3.88
C ALA A 102 0.06 15.98 3.46
N VAL A 103 -1.07 16.63 3.19
CA VAL A 103 -1.09 18.03 2.77
C VAL A 103 -1.98 18.87 3.68
N ARG A 104 -1.41 19.93 4.26
CA ARG A 104 -2.13 20.95 5.04
C ARG A 104 -1.89 22.32 4.44
N ASN A 105 -2.96 23.05 4.15
CA ASN A 105 -2.87 24.32 3.39
C ASN A 105 -2.07 24.08 2.08
N ASN A 106 -1.02 24.83 1.87
CA ASN A 106 -0.13 24.69 0.72
C ASN A 106 1.21 24.00 1.08
N ILE A 107 1.24 23.23 2.17
CA ILE A 107 2.43 22.50 2.59
C ILE A 107 2.16 20.99 2.50
N LEU A 108 2.99 20.31 1.73
CA LEU A 108 3.03 18.88 1.65
C LEU A 108 4.13 18.36 2.60
N TYR A 109 3.77 17.46 3.49
CA TYR A 109 4.69 16.73 4.35
C TYR A 109 4.94 15.36 3.73
N ALA A 110 6.20 14.94 3.70
CA ALA A 110 6.59 13.63 3.18
C ALA A 110 7.77 13.07 3.99
N ASP A 111 7.85 11.76 4.10
CA ASP A 111 9.08 11.13 4.57
C ASP A 111 10.14 11.15 3.46
N SER A 112 11.40 11.27 3.89
CA SER A 112 12.58 11.12 3.04
C SER A 112 13.57 10.24 3.80
N TYR A 113 13.30 8.92 3.82
CA TYR A 113 13.94 7.96 4.71
C TYR A 113 13.90 8.44 6.16
N MET A 114 15.02 8.98 6.67
CA MET A 114 15.18 9.39 8.06
C MET A 114 14.54 10.73 8.41
N ASP A 115 14.20 11.55 7.44
CA ASP A 115 13.75 12.93 7.65
C ASP A 115 12.25 13.09 7.29
N LEU A 116 11.57 14.02 7.95
CA LEU A 116 10.30 14.58 7.50
C LEU A 116 10.58 15.88 6.75
N VAL A 117 10.17 15.99 5.50
CA VAL A 117 10.31 17.22 4.70
C VAL A 117 8.97 17.96 4.60
N ALA A 118 9.03 19.28 4.66
CA ALA A 118 7.90 20.18 4.41
C ALA A 118 8.14 20.93 3.09
N ILE A 119 7.24 20.75 2.16
CA ILE A 119 7.33 21.25 0.78
C ILE A 119 6.21 22.25 0.54
N ASP A 120 6.57 23.46 0.17
CA ASP A 120 5.61 24.46 -0.31
C ASP A 120 5.15 24.08 -1.72
N ILE A 121 3.84 23.85 -1.85
CA ILE A 121 3.15 23.49 -3.09
C ILE A 121 2.17 24.59 -3.53
N SER A 122 2.34 25.82 -3.05
CA SER A 122 1.51 26.97 -3.51
C SER A 122 1.61 27.19 -5.02
N ASN A 123 2.74 26.83 -5.62
CA ASN A 123 2.88 26.62 -7.06
C ASN A 123 3.17 25.13 -7.33
N PRO A 124 2.16 24.33 -7.70
CA PRO A 124 2.34 22.89 -7.90
C PRO A 124 3.32 22.51 -9.02
N ALA A 125 3.60 23.42 -9.96
CA ALA A 125 4.59 23.23 -11.01
C ALA A 125 6.05 23.45 -10.53
N GLN A 126 6.21 24.13 -9.39
CA GLN A 126 7.53 24.46 -8.83
C GLN A 126 7.53 24.29 -7.30
N PRO A 127 7.21 23.07 -6.79
CA PRO A 127 7.24 22.80 -5.36
C PRO A 127 8.65 22.99 -4.80
N ARG A 128 8.73 23.43 -3.55
CA ARG A 128 10.00 23.83 -2.95
C ARG A 128 10.09 23.35 -1.49
N GLU A 129 11.18 22.69 -1.12
CA GLU A 129 11.44 22.38 0.29
C GLU A 129 11.59 23.67 1.08
N VAL A 130 10.80 23.83 2.15
CA VAL A 130 10.81 24.99 3.04
C VAL A 130 11.31 24.64 4.44
N ASN A 131 11.22 23.38 4.83
CA ASN A 131 11.74 22.91 6.11
C ASN A 131 12.00 21.40 6.08
N ARG A 132 12.80 20.96 7.07
CA ARG A 132 13.11 19.54 7.28
C ARG A 132 13.29 19.27 8.79
N VAL A 133 12.57 18.29 9.29
CA VAL A 133 12.82 17.73 10.61
C VAL A 133 13.73 16.51 10.43
N ALA A 134 14.99 16.68 10.82
CA ALA A 134 16.05 15.73 10.50
C ALA A 134 16.13 14.57 11.51
N GLY A 135 16.41 13.35 11.03
CA GLY A 135 16.79 12.19 11.84
C GLY A 135 15.69 11.66 12.76
N ILE A 136 14.43 11.87 12.40
CA ILE A 136 13.28 11.44 13.22
C ILE A 136 12.88 9.98 13.00
N PHE A 137 13.10 9.45 11.80
CA PHE A 137 12.90 8.04 11.49
C PHE A 137 14.26 7.33 11.49
N THR A 138 14.40 6.23 12.19
CA THR A 138 15.69 5.52 12.30
C THR A 138 15.79 4.31 11.39
N ASN A 139 14.67 3.73 11.05
CA ASN A 139 14.52 2.56 10.17
C ASN A 139 13.12 2.50 9.58
N GLY A 140 12.94 1.65 8.60
CA GLY A 140 11.65 1.36 7.99
C GLY A 140 11.74 0.21 7.01
N GLN A 141 10.63 -0.08 6.36
CA GLN A 141 10.52 -1.19 5.43
C GLN A 141 9.81 -0.75 4.15
N PHE A 142 10.40 -1.12 3.00
CA PHE A 142 9.79 -0.98 1.68
C PHE A 142 9.84 -2.30 0.93
N GLU A 143 8.74 -2.72 0.33
CA GLU A 143 8.66 -3.95 -0.46
C GLU A 143 9.31 -5.17 0.23
N GLY A 144 9.37 -5.11 1.60
CA GLY A 144 9.95 -6.10 2.48
C GLY A 144 11.44 -6.01 2.68
N GLY A 145 12.12 -5.17 1.97
CA GLY A 145 13.49 -4.77 2.29
C GLY A 145 13.50 -3.76 3.43
N TRP A 146 14.41 -3.95 4.39
CA TRP A 146 14.63 -3.02 5.48
C TRP A 146 15.64 -1.95 5.09
N TRP A 147 15.37 -0.71 5.47
CA TRP A 147 16.36 0.33 5.48
C TRP A 147 16.66 0.78 6.92
N ASN A 148 17.86 1.22 7.16
CA ASN A 148 18.28 1.78 8.43
C ASN A 148 19.38 2.83 8.25
N VAL A 149 19.53 3.69 9.24
CA VAL A 149 20.57 4.73 9.26
C VAL A 149 21.61 4.39 10.32
N ASN A 150 22.87 4.37 9.92
CA ASN A 150 23.99 4.38 10.83
C ASN A 150 24.34 5.84 11.16
N THR A 151 24.02 6.27 12.39
CA THR A 151 24.23 7.65 12.84
C THR A 151 25.70 8.00 13.07
N GLN A 152 26.58 7.01 13.24
CA GLN A 152 28.02 7.23 13.41
C GLN A 152 28.71 7.51 12.07
N THR A 153 28.36 6.73 11.04
CA THR A 153 28.97 6.88 9.70
C THR A 153 28.16 7.81 8.79
N LEU A 154 26.97 8.26 9.23
CA LEU A 154 26.02 9.04 8.44
C LEU A 154 25.70 8.38 7.09
N THR A 155 25.51 7.05 7.13
CA THR A 155 25.14 6.24 5.99
C THR A 155 23.78 5.60 6.18
N LEU A 156 23.05 5.48 5.09
CA LEU A 156 21.78 4.75 4.99
C LEU A 156 22.04 3.46 4.22
N SER A 157 21.64 2.35 4.82
CA SER A 157 21.57 1.05 4.15
C SER A 157 20.12 0.77 3.73
N ASP A 158 19.91 0.41 2.49
CA ASP A 158 18.60 0.04 1.92
C ASP A 158 18.75 -1.18 1.00
N GLN A 159 17.65 -1.69 0.51
CA GLN A 159 17.58 -2.81 -0.44
C GLN A 159 16.70 -2.42 -1.63
N ARG A 160 17.29 -2.52 -2.84
CA ARG A 160 16.53 -2.42 -4.08
C ARG A 160 16.00 -3.79 -4.45
N VAL A 161 14.72 -3.87 -4.74
CA VAL A 161 14.08 -5.11 -5.21
C VAL A 161 14.16 -5.16 -6.73
N GLU A 162 14.75 -6.22 -7.24
CA GLU A 162 14.73 -6.56 -8.67
C GLU A 162 14.03 -7.90 -8.89
N TYR A 163 13.29 -8.03 -9.99
CA TYR A 163 12.69 -9.28 -10.40
C TYR A 163 13.60 -9.94 -11.43
N VAL A 164 14.16 -11.08 -11.07
CA VAL A 164 15.02 -11.87 -11.93
C VAL A 164 14.22 -13.04 -12.50
N THR A 165 14.15 -13.13 -13.82
CA THR A 165 13.53 -14.27 -14.50
C THR A 165 14.61 -15.15 -15.09
N GLU A 166 14.67 -16.39 -14.61
CA GLU A 166 15.61 -17.40 -15.08
C GLU A 166 14.86 -18.54 -15.75
N THR A 167 15.42 -19.01 -16.85
CA THR A 167 14.92 -20.19 -17.55
C THR A 167 15.86 -21.36 -17.29
N ILE A 168 15.40 -22.35 -16.54
CA ILE A 168 16.17 -23.52 -16.13
C ILE A 168 15.70 -24.73 -16.96
N LYS A 169 16.66 -25.49 -17.51
CA LYS A 169 16.37 -26.78 -18.13
C LYS A 169 16.44 -27.86 -17.06
N THR A 170 15.34 -28.56 -16.81
CA THR A 170 15.23 -29.65 -15.83
C THR A 170 14.79 -30.94 -16.50
N ASP A 171 15.11 -32.08 -15.91
CA ASP A 171 14.55 -33.36 -16.33
C ASP A 171 13.08 -33.45 -15.93
N CYS A 172 12.17 -33.66 -16.88
CA CYS A 172 10.74 -33.73 -16.65
C CYS A 172 10.29 -34.84 -15.72
N ASN A 173 11.16 -35.87 -15.52
CA ASN A 173 10.87 -37.04 -14.70
C ASN A 173 11.38 -36.97 -13.26
N SER A 174 12.05 -35.92 -12.86
CA SER A 174 12.42 -35.72 -11.46
C SER A 174 11.20 -35.26 -10.67
N GLY A 175 10.44 -36.19 -10.10
CA GLY A 175 9.34 -35.87 -9.15
C GLY A 175 9.80 -35.22 -7.85
N GLN A 176 10.90 -34.51 -7.90
CA GLN A 176 11.38 -33.68 -6.82
C GLN A 176 10.83 -32.26 -7.04
N THR A 177 9.79 -31.95 -6.30
CA THR A 177 9.52 -30.56 -5.98
C THR A 177 10.80 -29.96 -5.43
N PRO A 178 11.39 -28.93 -6.05
CA PRO A 178 12.61 -28.33 -5.55
C PRO A 178 12.30 -27.55 -4.27
N ASN A 179 12.36 -28.23 -3.14
CA ASN A 179 12.19 -27.65 -1.81
C ASN A 179 13.50 -27.14 -1.21
N SER A 180 14.44 -26.68 -2.01
CA SER A 180 15.65 -26.10 -1.47
C SER A 180 16.13 -24.90 -2.26
N CYS A 181 15.48 -23.80 -2.09
CA CYS A 181 16.17 -22.52 -2.22
C CYS A 181 17.09 -22.35 -1.02
N VAL A 182 18.38 -22.53 -1.19
CA VAL A 182 19.38 -22.40 -0.11
C VAL A 182 19.50 -20.95 0.42
N ASN A 183 18.78 -20.00 -0.16
CA ASN A 183 18.66 -18.61 0.30
C ASN A 183 17.35 -17.92 -0.13
N CYS A 184 16.28 -18.69 -0.38
CA CYS A 184 14.97 -18.07 -0.57
C CYS A 184 14.34 -17.84 0.80
N ASN A 185 14.59 -16.69 1.40
CA ASN A 185 13.63 -16.13 2.33
C ASN A 185 12.39 -15.83 1.50
N THR A 186 11.48 -16.79 1.45
CA THR A 186 10.17 -16.64 0.81
C THR A 186 9.32 -15.75 1.67
N PHE A 187 9.62 -14.47 1.63
CA PHE A 187 8.69 -13.47 2.11
C PHE A 187 7.83 -13.06 0.91
N MET A 188 6.61 -13.50 0.90
CA MET A 188 5.62 -12.95 -0.02
C MET A 188 5.29 -11.53 0.42
N TYR A 189 5.60 -10.58 -0.42
CA TYR A 189 5.29 -9.18 -0.15
C TYR A 189 4.02 -8.78 -0.85
N THR A 190 3.17 -8.20 -0.05
CA THR A 190 2.12 -7.35 -0.55
C THR A 190 2.59 -5.92 -0.42
N THR A 191 2.52 -5.19 -1.50
CA THR A 191 2.56 -3.74 -1.45
C THR A 191 1.39 -3.29 -0.58
N ALA A 192 1.69 -2.83 0.62
CA ALA A 192 0.70 -2.21 1.47
C ALA A 192 0.35 -0.84 0.88
N SER A 193 -0.88 -0.62 0.58
CA SER A 193 -1.42 0.65 0.11
C SER A 193 -2.62 1.03 0.97
N SER A 194 -2.71 2.05 1.34
CA SER A 194 -3.30 3.33 1.71
C SER A 194 -4.78 3.46 2.12
N ALA A 195 -5.09 4.32 3.00
CA ALA A 195 -6.25 4.60 3.81
C ALA A 195 -7.19 5.70 3.40
N GLN A 196 -8.28 5.85 4.08
CA GLN A 196 -9.23 6.90 3.85
C GLN A 196 -9.78 7.60 5.09
N LEU A 197 -10.42 8.56 4.86
CA LEU A 197 -10.92 9.84 5.27
C LEU A 197 -12.06 9.83 6.26
N ALA A 198 -12.03 10.79 7.16
CA ALA A 198 -13.20 11.55 7.50
C ALA A 198 -12.97 13.02 7.12
N ALA A 199 -13.90 13.58 6.41
CA ALA A 199 -13.86 14.99 6.07
C ALA A 199 -14.02 15.83 7.33
N SER A 200 -12.93 16.50 7.72
CA SER A 200 -13.02 17.70 8.55
C SER A 200 -13.01 18.89 7.60
N PRO A 201 -13.87 19.89 7.76
CA PRO A 201 -13.87 21.02 6.86
C PRO A 201 -12.58 21.82 7.03
N ASN A 202 -11.94 22.12 5.89
CA ASN A 202 -10.99 23.19 5.67
C ASN A 202 -9.56 23.02 6.14
N SER A 203 -8.73 22.73 5.23
CA SER A 203 -7.28 22.92 5.12
C SER A 203 -6.47 21.69 4.80
N ASN A 204 -6.97 20.50 5.10
CA ASN A 204 -6.26 19.26 4.86
C ASN A 204 -6.72 18.64 3.55
N GLY A 205 -5.83 17.97 2.86
CA GLY A 205 -6.20 17.12 1.73
C GLY A 205 -6.71 15.76 2.22
N VAL A 206 -7.01 14.92 1.25
CA VAL A 206 -7.67 13.64 1.41
C VAL A 206 -6.72 12.53 1.02
N ALA A 207 -6.41 11.65 1.97
CA ALA A 207 -5.62 10.45 1.77
C ALA A 207 -6.50 9.22 1.49
N GLY A 208 -5.93 8.21 0.89
CA GLY A 208 -6.58 6.90 0.79
C GLY A 208 -6.46 6.02 2.07
N SER A 209 -7.10 4.80 2.18
CA SER A 209 -7.30 3.95 3.37
C SER A 209 -6.10 3.22 4.01
N MET A 210 -4.87 3.49 3.65
CA MET A 210 -3.69 2.86 4.27
C MET A 210 -2.59 3.88 4.56
N ALA A 211 -2.97 5.16 4.84
CA ALA A 211 -2.01 6.19 5.19
C ALA A 211 -1.32 5.86 6.50
N ARG A 212 -0.05 6.17 6.54
CA ARG A 212 0.75 6.22 7.76
C ARG A 212 0.90 7.66 8.25
N PHE A 213 0.46 8.64 7.44
CA PHE A 213 0.43 10.05 7.75
C PHE A 213 -1.02 10.53 7.85
N ALA A 214 -1.37 11.13 8.96
CA ALA A 214 -2.72 11.63 9.20
C ALA A 214 -2.69 13.03 9.81
N LEU A 215 -3.56 13.89 9.33
CA LEU A 215 -3.73 15.24 9.85
C LEU A 215 -4.99 15.33 10.70
N TYR A 216 -4.85 15.89 11.89
CA TYR A 216 -5.98 16.19 12.75
C TYR A 216 -5.74 17.53 13.43
N ASP A 217 -6.68 18.48 13.28
CA ASP A 217 -6.53 19.86 13.72
C ASP A 217 -5.20 20.49 13.26
N LYS A 218 -4.35 20.92 14.16
CA LYS A 218 -3.02 21.49 13.92
C LYS A 218 -1.89 20.46 14.06
N PHE A 219 -2.19 19.18 14.06
CA PHE A 219 -1.22 18.12 14.26
C PHE A 219 -1.11 17.19 13.06
N LEU A 220 0.11 16.78 12.78
CA LEU A 220 0.44 15.67 11.88
C LEU A 220 0.90 14.48 12.71
N TYR A 221 0.24 13.35 12.53
CA TYR A 221 0.64 12.05 13.05
C TYR A 221 1.33 11.25 11.97
N THR A 222 2.46 10.64 12.30
CA THR A 222 3.13 9.67 11.41
C THR A 222 3.33 8.38 12.17
N VAL A 223 2.94 7.24 11.60
CA VAL A 223 3.14 5.94 12.24
C VAL A 223 4.30 5.20 11.60
N GLY A 224 5.22 4.74 12.45
CA GLY A 224 6.29 3.82 12.13
C GLY A 224 5.86 2.37 12.30
N GLN A 225 6.81 1.44 12.37
CA GLN A 225 6.53 0.02 12.63
C GLN A 225 6.08 -0.24 14.07
N GLN A 226 6.45 0.63 15.02
CA GLN A 226 6.24 0.42 16.46
C GLN A 226 5.80 1.68 17.19
N ASP A 227 5.85 2.84 16.55
CA ASP A 227 5.60 4.12 17.19
C ASP A 227 4.75 5.05 16.33
N MET A 228 4.15 6.01 16.98
CA MET A 228 3.51 7.17 16.39
C MET A 228 4.29 8.41 16.78
N GLN A 229 4.64 9.25 15.83
CA GLN A 229 5.26 10.53 16.05
C GLN A 229 4.25 11.64 15.77
N LEU A 230 4.23 12.62 16.65
CA LEU A 230 3.31 13.74 16.63
C LEU A 230 4.07 15.03 16.33
N PHE A 231 3.65 15.73 15.31
CA PHE A 231 4.20 17.04 14.95
C PHE A 231 3.13 18.13 15.08
N ASP A 232 3.50 19.22 15.73
CA ASP A 232 2.75 20.46 15.64
C ASP A 232 3.00 21.11 14.27
N VAL A 233 1.93 21.31 13.53
CA VAL A 233 1.93 21.93 12.20
C VAL A 233 1.00 23.17 12.16
N GLN A 234 0.82 23.84 13.31
CA GLN A 234 0.11 25.13 13.37
C GLN A 234 0.78 26.15 12.45
N ASN A 235 2.10 26.25 12.51
CA ASN A 235 2.89 26.84 11.43
C ASN A 235 3.21 25.74 10.42
N ALA A 236 2.41 25.65 9.36
CA ALA A 236 2.52 24.55 8.40
C ALA A 236 3.93 24.44 7.78
N ALA A 237 4.60 25.56 7.51
CA ALA A 237 5.96 25.55 6.95
C ALA A 237 7.06 25.18 7.97
N ASN A 238 6.74 25.02 9.25
CA ASN A 238 7.72 24.73 10.30
C ASN A 238 7.20 23.63 11.25
N PRO A 239 7.08 22.37 10.79
CA PRO A 239 6.67 21.27 11.64
C PRO A 239 7.63 21.07 12.79
N THR A 240 7.10 20.86 14.01
CA THR A 240 7.92 20.61 15.20
C THR A 240 7.48 19.34 15.90
N LEU A 241 8.42 18.41 16.11
CA LEU A 241 8.15 17.18 16.83
C LEU A 241 7.74 17.50 18.27
N ARG A 242 6.59 17.01 18.73
CA ARG A 242 6.06 17.19 20.07
C ARG A 242 6.18 15.96 20.93
N ASN A 243 5.77 14.83 20.37
CA ASN A 243 5.69 13.59 21.15
C ASN A 243 6.02 12.37 20.28
N ARG A 244 6.39 11.28 20.94
CA ARG A 244 6.54 9.95 20.34
C ARG A 244 5.87 8.94 21.25
N ILE A 245 4.91 8.19 20.73
CA ILE A 245 4.09 7.24 21.48
C ILE A 245 4.40 5.84 20.96
N ASN A 246 4.75 4.93 21.87
CA ASN A 246 4.95 3.53 21.51
C ASN A 246 3.57 2.85 21.34
N LEU A 247 3.34 2.28 20.17
CA LEU A 247 2.10 1.59 19.80
C LEU A 247 2.21 0.06 19.91
N GLY A 248 3.41 -0.46 20.10
CA GLY A 248 3.72 -1.88 19.95
C GLY A 248 4.14 -2.22 18.51
N GLY A 249 4.30 -3.50 18.19
CA GLY A 249 4.79 -3.93 16.88
C GLY A 249 3.70 -4.10 15.81
N GLY A 250 4.15 -4.05 14.55
CA GLY A 250 3.31 -4.39 13.40
C GLY A 250 2.26 -3.34 13.03
N ILE A 251 2.56 -2.05 13.25
CA ILE A 251 1.65 -0.94 12.89
C ILE A 251 1.69 -0.71 11.38
N GLU A 252 0.52 -0.55 10.79
CA GLU A 252 0.37 -0.41 9.34
C GLU A 252 -0.33 0.88 8.92
N THR A 253 -1.40 1.28 9.62
CA THR A 253 -2.25 2.40 9.20
C THR A 253 -2.68 3.27 10.38
N ILE A 254 -3.05 4.53 10.09
CA ILE A 254 -3.67 5.44 11.05
C ILE A 254 -4.86 6.14 10.38
N PHE A 255 -6.01 6.12 11.03
CA PHE A 255 -7.23 6.73 10.56
C PHE A 255 -7.82 7.65 11.65
N PRO A 256 -7.76 8.97 11.49
CA PRO A 256 -8.41 9.90 12.40
C PRO A 256 -9.90 10.00 12.07
N TYR A 257 -10.75 9.88 13.08
CA TYR A 257 -12.19 10.10 12.93
C TYR A 257 -12.73 10.83 14.16
N LYS A 258 -13.30 12.03 13.95
CA LYS A 258 -13.70 12.93 15.02
C LYS A 258 -12.48 13.16 15.96
N ASP A 259 -12.64 13.01 17.24
CA ASP A 259 -11.60 13.12 18.26
C ASP A 259 -10.97 11.75 18.64
N LYS A 260 -10.90 10.83 17.70
CA LYS A 260 -10.34 9.48 17.91
C LYS A 260 -9.34 9.14 16.81
N LEU A 261 -8.38 8.26 17.14
CA LEU A 261 -7.48 7.66 16.17
C LEU A 261 -7.73 6.15 16.15
N PHE A 262 -7.91 5.61 14.96
CA PHE A 262 -8.01 4.18 14.70
C PHE A 262 -6.72 3.74 14.03
N ILE A 263 -6.00 2.83 14.67
CA ILE A 263 -4.67 2.39 14.22
C ILE A 263 -4.75 0.92 13.86
N GLY A 264 -4.57 0.63 12.59
CA GLY A 264 -4.49 -0.73 12.08
C GLY A 264 -3.14 -1.35 12.38
N SER A 265 -3.14 -2.58 12.88
CA SER A 265 -1.94 -3.34 13.16
C SER A 265 -2.10 -4.81 12.80
N GLN A 266 -1.00 -5.55 12.69
CA GLN A 266 -1.01 -6.98 12.39
C GLN A 266 -1.78 -7.86 13.39
N THR A 267 -2.23 -7.31 14.51
CA THR A 267 -2.89 -8.06 15.59
C THR A 267 -4.23 -7.49 15.98
N GLY A 268 -4.65 -6.39 15.37
CA GLY A 268 -5.93 -5.76 15.66
C GLY A 268 -5.97 -4.26 15.43
N MET A 269 -7.16 -3.72 15.44
CA MET A 269 -7.42 -2.29 15.38
C MET A 269 -7.31 -1.70 16.79
N GLN A 270 -6.34 -0.81 17.02
CA GLN A 270 -6.19 -0.06 18.26
C GLN A 270 -7.01 1.23 18.17
N ILE A 271 -7.70 1.58 19.25
CA ILE A 271 -8.53 2.80 19.35
C ILE A 271 -7.91 3.73 20.38
N TYR A 272 -7.64 4.96 19.99
CA TYR A 272 -7.11 6.00 20.86
C TYR A 272 -8.10 7.14 21.04
N ASP A 273 -8.22 7.64 22.27
CA ASP A 273 -8.79 8.95 22.54
C ASP A 273 -7.80 10.01 22.12
N ASN A 274 -8.25 10.95 21.31
CA ASN A 274 -7.47 12.06 20.78
C ASN A 274 -8.08 13.43 21.17
N ALA A 275 -8.88 13.46 22.23
CA ALA A 275 -9.45 14.69 22.77
C ALA A 275 -8.33 15.66 23.22
N ASP A 276 -7.22 15.14 23.74
CA ASP A 276 -5.93 15.85 23.83
C ASP A 276 -5.00 15.36 22.72
N PRO A 277 -4.90 16.09 21.61
CA PRO A 277 -4.09 15.67 20.46
C PRO A 277 -2.58 15.55 20.74
N GLU A 278 -2.06 16.19 21.78
CA GLU A 278 -0.64 16.05 22.16
C GLU A 278 -0.38 14.76 22.95
N ASN A 279 -1.41 14.19 23.59
CA ASN A 279 -1.29 13.00 24.42
C ASN A 279 -2.40 11.99 24.14
N PRO A 280 -2.48 11.40 22.92
CA PRO A 280 -3.48 10.37 22.63
C PRO A 280 -3.37 9.19 23.59
N VAL A 281 -4.52 8.75 24.13
CA VAL A 281 -4.59 7.67 25.12
C VAL A 281 -5.28 6.45 24.52
N ARG A 282 -4.64 5.28 24.57
CA ARG A 282 -5.24 4.04 24.08
C ARG A 282 -6.44 3.63 24.95
N LEU A 283 -7.61 3.53 24.34
CA LEU A 283 -8.85 3.09 24.96
C LEU A 283 -9.01 1.57 24.93
N SER A 284 -8.73 0.97 23.77
CA SER A 284 -8.90 -0.48 23.59
C SER A 284 -8.13 -0.99 22.36
N THR A 285 -8.20 -2.29 22.17
CA THR A 285 -7.80 -2.97 20.93
C THR A 285 -8.86 -3.98 20.55
N PHE A 286 -9.45 -3.83 19.37
CA PHE A 286 -10.27 -4.88 18.76
C PHE A 286 -9.33 -5.91 18.14
N GLN A 287 -9.20 -7.07 18.79
CA GLN A 287 -8.34 -8.16 18.35
C GLN A 287 -9.02 -8.97 17.24
N HIS A 288 -8.26 -9.32 16.22
CA HIS A 288 -8.64 -10.25 15.17
C HIS A 288 -7.47 -11.19 14.81
N ALA A 289 -7.68 -12.09 13.85
CA ALA A 289 -6.61 -12.96 13.34
C ALA A 289 -5.43 -12.11 12.81
N ARG A 290 -4.22 -12.65 12.86
CA ARG A 290 -3.02 -11.97 12.34
C ARG A 290 -3.13 -11.77 10.83
N VAL A 291 -3.50 -10.58 10.43
CA VAL A 291 -3.70 -10.15 9.03
C VAL A 291 -3.46 -8.64 8.92
N CYS A 292 -3.25 -8.15 7.72
CA CYS A 292 -3.10 -6.71 7.49
C CYS A 292 -4.48 -6.07 7.34
N ASP A 293 -4.73 -4.95 8.02
CA ASP A 293 -6.06 -4.39 8.21
C ASP A 293 -6.15 -2.87 8.02
N PRO A 294 -6.49 -2.41 6.82
CA PRO A 294 -7.05 -1.07 6.67
C PRO A 294 -8.40 -0.94 7.38
N VAL A 295 -8.64 0.22 7.97
CA VAL A 295 -9.89 0.56 8.66
C VAL A 295 -10.45 1.87 8.16
N VAL A 296 -11.78 1.94 8.00
CA VAL A 296 -12.52 3.18 7.85
C VAL A 296 -13.69 3.20 8.83
N VAL A 297 -14.09 4.37 9.25
CA VAL A 297 -15.13 4.54 10.26
C VAL A 297 -16.21 5.50 9.76
N HIS A 298 -17.45 5.13 10.00
CA HIS A 298 -18.59 6.03 9.86
C HIS A 298 -19.49 5.90 11.08
N ASP A 299 -19.73 7.02 11.78
CA ASP A 299 -20.43 7.11 13.06
C ASP A 299 -19.91 6.10 14.10
N ASN A 300 -20.72 5.10 14.45
CA ASN A 300 -20.39 4.10 15.45
C ASN A 300 -20.02 2.74 14.83
N ILE A 301 -19.68 2.72 13.55
CA ILE A 301 -19.32 1.49 12.83
C ILE A 301 -17.93 1.65 12.23
N ALA A 302 -17.05 0.70 12.53
CA ALA A 302 -15.78 0.53 11.82
C ALA A 302 -15.90 -0.63 10.81
N TYR A 303 -15.37 -0.40 9.61
CA TYR A 303 -15.24 -1.39 8.56
C TYR A 303 -13.76 -1.73 8.44
N VAL A 304 -13.42 -3.01 8.59
CA VAL A 304 -12.04 -3.50 8.61
C VAL A 304 -11.89 -4.59 7.57
N THR A 305 -11.00 -4.41 6.60
CA THR A 305 -10.69 -5.46 5.64
C THR A 305 -9.52 -6.29 6.11
N LEU A 306 -9.69 -7.60 6.17
CA LEU A 306 -8.68 -8.58 6.61
C LEU A 306 -8.22 -9.41 5.42
N ARG A 307 -6.89 -9.48 5.18
CA ARG A 307 -6.33 -10.15 4.01
C ARG A 307 -5.25 -11.17 4.36
N ASN A 308 -5.38 -12.38 3.76
CA ASN A 308 -4.37 -13.43 3.85
C ASN A 308 -3.17 -13.19 2.89
N GLY A 309 -2.15 -14.04 2.99
CA GLY A 309 -1.03 -14.04 2.05
C GLY A 309 -0.06 -12.86 2.22
N THR A 310 -0.15 -12.14 3.33
CA THR A 310 0.75 -11.06 3.70
C THR A 310 1.83 -11.55 4.67
N THR A 311 2.80 -10.69 5.00
CA THR A 311 3.74 -10.90 6.11
C THR A 311 3.05 -11.15 7.45
N CYS A 312 1.74 -10.86 7.53
CA CYS A 312 0.92 -10.99 8.73
C CYS A 312 0.51 -12.45 9.05
N GLY A 313 0.68 -13.38 8.11
CA GLY A 313 0.58 -14.83 8.36
C GLY A 313 -0.84 -15.38 8.59
N GLY A 314 -1.89 -14.62 8.30
CA GLY A 314 -3.28 -15.07 8.43
C GLY A 314 -3.81 -15.85 7.23
N TYR A 315 -4.95 -16.53 7.43
CA TYR A 315 -5.61 -17.34 6.40
C TYR A 315 -7.00 -16.81 6.00
N THR A 316 -7.34 -15.60 6.42
CA THR A 316 -8.69 -15.05 6.29
C THR A 316 -8.73 -13.89 5.32
N ASN A 317 -9.71 -13.90 4.41
CA ASN A 317 -10.08 -12.77 3.55
C ASN A 317 -11.51 -12.40 3.88
N GLN A 318 -11.73 -11.26 4.52
CA GLN A 318 -13.05 -10.82 4.93
C GLN A 318 -13.14 -9.31 5.16
N LEU A 319 -14.37 -8.81 5.18
CA LEU A 319 -14.74 -7.52 5.74
C LEU A 319 -15.37 -7.76 7.11
N ASP A 320 -14.78 -7.21 8.16
CA ASP A 320 -15.37 -7.16 9.48
C ASP A 320 -16.10 -5.83 9.68
N VAL A 321 -17.35 -5.92 10.16
CA VAL A 321 -18.17 -4.78 10.57
C VAL A 321 -18.20 -4.77 12.09
N VAL A 322 -17.66 -3.72 12.68
CA VAL A 322 -17.42 -3.62 14.13
C VAL A 322 -18.22 -2.48 14.71
N ASP A 323 -19.04 -2.77 15.72
CA ASP A 323 -19.69 -1.76 16.55
C ASP A 323 -18.67 -1.12 17.50
N ILE A 324 -18.48 0.18 17.37
CA ILE A 324 -17.60 1.00 18.19
C ILE A 324 -18.40 2.00 19.05
N THR A 325 -19.68 1.77 19.29
CA THR A 325 -20.49 2.58 20.24
C THR A 325 -19.81 2.65 21.60
N SER A 326 -19.24 1.53 22.05
CA SER A 326 -18.32 1.49 23.19
C SER A 326 -16.89 1.40 22.70
N LEU A 327 -16.18 2.52 22.71
CA LEU A 327 -14.78 2.59 22.28
C LEU A 327 -13.81 1.78 23.17
N THR A 328 -14.22 1.46 24.41
CA THR A 328 -13.45 0.61 25.34
C THR A 328 -13.78 -0.87 25.19
N ASN A 329 -14.84 -1.22 24.46
CA ASN A 329 -15.27 -2.60 24.26
C ASN A 329 -15.94 -2.76 22.87
N PRO A 330 -15.18 -2.57 21.79
CA PRO A 330 -15.69 -2.75 20.43
C PRO A 330 -16.13 -4.20 20.19
N LYS A 331 -17.19 -4.37 19.39
CA LYS A 331 -17.81 -5.69 19.16
C LYS A 331 -17.94 -5.99 17.68
N LEU A 332 -17.50 -7.17 17.27
CA LEU A 332 -17.79 -7.67 15.95
C LEU A 332 -19.29 -7.87 15.77
N LEU A 333 -19.88 -7.19 14.80
CA LEU A 333 -21.28 -7.38 14.42
C LEU A 333 -21.43 -8.49 13.40
N LYS A 334 -20.61 -8.45 12.33
CA LYS A 334 -20.69 -9.40 11.24
C LYS A 334 -19.40 -9.42 10.42
N SER A 335 -19.06 -10.58 9.88
CA SER A 335 -18.01 -10.76 8.89
C SER A 335 -18.60 -11.16 7.56
N TYR A 336 -18.08 -10.57 6.47
CA TYR A 336 -18.45 -10.88 5.11
C TYR A 336 -17.26 -11.49 4.39
N PRO A 337 -17.37 -12.70 3.79
CA PRO A 337 -16.29 -13.30 3.04
C PRO A 337 -15.88 -12.43 1.85
N MET A 338 -14.57 -12.26 1.66
CA MET A 338 -13.96 -11.54 0.55
C MET A 338 -12.98 -12.45 -0.18
N GLN A 339 -12.46 -12.00 -1.33
CA GLN A 339 -11.51 -12.80 -2.12
C GLN A 339 -10.07 -12.42 -1.84
N ASN A 340 -9.74 -11.12 -1.86
CA ASN A 340 -8.42 -10.56 -1.57
C ASN A 340 -8.55 -9.07 -1.24
N PRO A 341 -9.21 -8.71 -0.13
CA PRO A 341 -9.51 -7.31 0.17
C PRO A 341 -8.24 -6.52 0.51
N HIS A 342 -8.15 -5.34 -0.06
CA HIS A 342 -7.11 -4.35 0.14
C HIS A 342 -7.71 -3.09 0.78
N GLY A 343 -7.36 -1.91 0.30
CA GLY A 343 -7.90 -0.64 0.75
C GLY A 343 -9.41 -0.51 0.49
N LEU A 344 -10.04 0.30 1.30
CA LEU A 344 -11.48 0.54 1.25
C LEU A 344 -11.79 2.02 1.44
N GLY A 345 -12.98 2.44 1.00
CA GLY A 345 -13.42 3.81 1.08
C GLY A 345 -14.91 3.94 1.39
N VAL A 346 -15.29 4.90 2.24
CA VAL A 346 -16.68 5.15 2.60
C VAL A 346 -17.13 6.57 2.24
N ASP A 347 -18.20 6.68 1.47
CA ASP A 347 -19.06 7.87 1.31
C ASP A 347 -20.48 7.42 1.62
N PHE A 348 -20.77 7.34 2.94
CA PHE A 348 -21.96 6.68 3.45
C PHE A 348 -23.25 7.12 2.73
N PRO A 349 -24.13 6.18 2.34
CA PRO A 349 -24.11 4.74 2.68
C PRO A 349 -23.22 3.86 1.77
N ASN A 350 -22.46 4.45 0.85
CA ASN A 350 -21.65 3.69 -0.09
C ASN A 350 -20.32 3.29 0.55
N LEU A 351 -19.96 2.01 0.43
CA LEU A 351 -18.67 1.47 0.81
C LEU A 351 -18.01 0.89 -0.45
N PHE A 352 -16.74 1.21 -0.67
CA PHE A 352 -15.96 0.71 -1.79
C PHE A 352 -14.79 -0.11 -1.27
N ILE A 353 -14.51 -1.25 -1.88
CA ILE A 353 -13.44 -2.16 -1.46
C ILE A 353 -12.63 -2.59 -2.69
N CYS A 354 -11.33 -2.39 -2.63
CA CYS A 354 -10.39 -2.95 -3.58
C CYS A 354 -10.08 -4.40 -3.24
N GLU A 355 -10.12 -5.31 -4.20
CA GLU A 355 -9.89 -6.74 -4.00
C GLU A 355 -8.74 -7.30 -4.86
N GLY A 356 -7.67 -6.52 -5.04
CA GLY A 356 -6.53 -6.91 -5.85
C GLY A 356 -6.98 -7.33 -7.25
N LYS A 357 -6.50 -8.47 -7.73
CA LYS A 357 -6.85 -9.04 -9.05
C LYS A 357 -8.34 -9.29 -9.28
N TYR A 358 -9.15 -9.25 -8.24
CA TYR A 358 -10.61 -9.39 -8.36
C TYR A 358 -11.32 -8.05 -8.56
N GLY A 359 -10.56 -6.96 -8.60
CA GLY A 359 -11.02 -5.63 -8.98
C GLY A 359 -11.57 -4.79 -7.86
N LEU A 360 -12.44 -3.87 -8.21
CA LEU A 360 -13.11 -2.92 -7.32
C LEU A 360 -14.55 -3.37 -7.09
N LYS A 361 -15.02 -3.30 -5.84
CA LYS A 361 -16.41 -3.56 -5.47
C LYS A 361 -17.03 -2.35 -4.79
N SER A 362 -18.31 -2.11 -5.07
CA SER A 362 -19.16 -1.17 -4.35
C SER A 362 -20.21 -1.91 -3.53
N PHE A 363 -20.57 -1.33 -2.39
CA PHE A 363 -21.55 -1.90 -1.47
C PHE A 363 -22.49 -0.82 -0.95
N ASP A 364 -23.72 -1.22 -0.63
CA ASP A 364 -24.66 -0.48 0.21
C ASP A 364 -24.41 -0.90 1.67
N ALA A 365 -23.96 0.01 2.49
CA ALA A 365 -23.68 -0.16 3.92
C ALA A 365 -24.70 0.58 4.80
N SER A 366 -25.88 0.91 4.28
CA SER A 366 -26.97 1.57 5.04
C SER A 366 -27.40 0.75 6.25
N SER A 367 -27.22 -0.57 6.23
CA SER A 367 -27.40 -1.46 7.37
C SER A 367 -26.08 -2.18 7.68
N SER A 368 -25.55 -1.99 8.88
CA SER A 368 -24.32 -2.65 9.36
C SER A 368 -24.42 -4.18 9.42
N LEU A 369 -25.65 -4.73 9.55
CA LEU A 369 -25.92 -6.17 9.57
C LEU A 369 -26.25 -6.75 8.19
N ASP A 370 -26.42 -5.89 7.18
CA ASP A 370 -26.78 -6.29 5.81
C ASP A 370 -26.03 -5.45 4.77
N VAL A 371 -24.70 -5.49 4.82
CA VAL A 371 -23.86 -4.85 3.80
C VAL A 371 -23.98 -5.63 2.50
N ARG A 372 -24.52 -4.98 1.45
CA ARG A 372 -24.88 -5.63 0.18
C ARG A 372 -24.00 -5.15 -0.95
N GLN A 373 -23.39 -6.07 -1.66
CA GLN A 373 -22.66 -5.75 -2.89
C GLN A 373 -23.62 -5.21 -3.95
N LEU A 374 -23.26 -4.06 -4.52
CA LEU A 374 -24.01 -3.41 -5.60
C LEU A 374 -23.39 -3.73 -6.96
N GLU A 375 -22.07 -3.58 -7.07
CA GLU A 375 -21.33 -3.81 -8.31
C GLU A 375 -19.95 -4.41 -8.04
N GLN A 376 -19.39 -5.03 -9.06
CA GLN A 376 -17.98 -5.44 -9.12
C GLN A 376 -17.42 -5.12 -10.50
N LEU A 377 -16.30 -4.38 -10.53
CA LEU A 377 -15.52 -4.11 -11.74
C LEU A 377 -14.28 -5.02 -11.72
N PRO A 378 -14.28 -6.13 -12.47
CA PRO A 378 -13.11 -7.01 -12.59
C PRO A 378 -12.09 -6.42 -13.58
N GLY A 379 -10.89 -7.01 -13.61
CA GLY A 379 -9.87 -6.70 -14.62
C GLY A 379 -8.88 -5.61 -14.24
N GLN A 380 -9.05 -4.95 -13.08
CA GLN A 380 -8.04 -4.12 -12.46
C GLN A 380 -7.46 -4.87 -11.26
N ASP A 381 -6.15 -4.81 -11.07
CA ASP A 381 -5.54 -5.26 -9.80
C ASP A 381 -5.57 -4.08 -8.84
N ALA A 382 -6.71 -3.94 -8.14
CA ALA A 382 -7.09 -2.77 -7.37
C ALA A 382 -6.48 -2.82 -5.95
N TYR A 383 -5.82 -1.72 -5.54
CA TYR A 383 -5.15 -1.67 -4.24
C TYR A 383 -5.83 -0.74 -3.26
N ASP A 384 -6.28 0.43 -3.73
CA ASP A 384 -6.83 1.44 -2.84
C ASP A 384 -7.80 2.39 -3.54
N VAL A 385 -8.69 3.02 -2.75
CA VAL A 385 -9.79 3.80 -3.28
C VAL A 385 -10.16 5.00 -2.40
N ILE A 386 -10.40 6.15 -3.01
CA ILE A 386 -10.88 7.37 -2.37
C ILE A 386 -12.18 7.83 -3.03
N PRO A 387 -13.33 7.75 -2.37
CA PRO A 387 -14.54 8.42 -2.83
C PRO A 387 -14.49 9.91 -2.48
N LEU A 388 -14.65 10.76 -3.48
CA LEU A 388 -14.61 12.21 -3.31
C LEU A 388 -15.55 12.90 -4.30
N ASN A 389 -16.57 13.63 -3.82
CA ASN A 389 -17.46 14.42 -4.66
C ASN A 389 -18.02 13.68 -5.88
N LYS A 390 -18.50 12.46 -5.68
CA LYS A 390 -19.00 11.53 -6.71
C LYS A 390 -17.97 11.08 -7.75
N THR A 391 -16.71 11.43 -7.57
CA THR A 391 -15.57 10.83 -8.28
C THR A 391 -14.85 9.85 -7.37
N LEU A 392 -14.68 8.62 -7.81
CA LEU A 392 -13.97 7.58 -7.11
C LEU A 392 -12.57 7.46 -7.70
N LEU A 393 -11.55 7.74 -6.90
CA LEU A 393 -10.16 7.58 -7.27
C LEU A 393 -9.72 6.18 -6.84
N MET A 394 -9.26 5.34 -7.76
CA MET A 394 -8.78 3.99 -7.46
C MET A 394 -7.38 3.79 -8.03
N ILE A 395 -6.44 3.42 -7.19
CA ILE A 395 -5.09 3.05 -7.61
C ILE A 395 -5.00 1.53 -7.75
N GLY A 396 -4.44 1.08 -8.85
CA GLY A 396 -4.21 -0.32 -9.14
C GLY A 396 -2.84 -0.57 -9.75
N GLN A 397 -2.55 -1.83 -10.04
CA GLN A 397 -1.27 -2.27 -10.57
C GLN A 397 -0.88 -1.56 -11.88
N ASP A 398 -1.85 -1.23 -12.71
CA ASP A 398 -1.65 -0.70 -14.06
C ASP A 398 -2.06 0.78 -14.23
N GLY A 399 -2.38 1.48 -13.13
CA GLY A 399 -2.65 2.90 -13.13
C GLY A 399 -3.57 3.42 -12.04
N LEU A 400 -3.80 4.73 -12.08
CA LEU A 400 -4.87 5.39 -11.35
C LEU A 400 -6.10 5.47 -12.26
N TYR A 401 -7.22 4.97 -11.77
CA TYR A 401 -8.53 5.06 -12.40
C TYR A 401 -9.41 6.08 -11.70
N GLN A 402 -10.22 6.77 -12.44
CA GLN A 402 -11.28 7.65 -11.93
C GLN A 402 -12.63 7.15 -12.42
N PHE A 403 -13.57 6.99 -11.49
CA PHE A 403 -14.94 6.55 -11.81
C PHE A 403 -15.96 7.57 -11.30
N ASP A 404 -17.01 7.78 -12.05
CA ASP A 404 -18.25 8.39 -11.57
C ASP A 404 -19.04 7.34 -10.78
N TYR A 405 -19.33 7.62 -9.51
CA TYR A 405 -20.16 6.80 -8.64
C TYR A 405 -21.45 7.49 -8.21
N THR A 406 -21.97 8.39 -9.03
CA THR A 406 -23.31 8.98 -8.83
C THR A 406 -24.35 7.87 -8.66
N ASN A 407 -24.22 6.78 -9.44
CA ASN A 407 -24.90 5.52 -9.22
C ASN A 407 -23.87 4.45 -8.78
N PRO A 408 -23.79 4.08 -7.49
CA PRO A 408 -22.81 3.11 -7.00
C PRO A 408 -23.08 1.67 -7.47
N ALA A 409 -24.25 1.39 -8.04
CA ALA A 409 -24.57 0.11 -8.68
C ALA A 409 -24.16 0.07 -10.17
N GLN A 410 -23.59 1.17 -10.70
CA GLN A 410 -23.13 1.30 -12.08
C GLN A 410 -21.98 2.29 -12.15
N LEU A 411 -20.80 1.89 -11.71
CA LEU A 411 -19.60 2.70 -11.73
C LEU A 411 -19.15 2.94 -13.17
N ARG A 412 -18.96 4.20 -13.54
CA ARG A 412 -18.57 4.57 -14.90
C ARG A 412 -17.17 5.16 -14.91
N GLN A 413 -16.26 4.50 -15.61
CA GLN A 413 -14.90 5.04 -15.75
C GLN A 413 -14.92 6.40 -16.47
N ILE A 414 -14.29 7.40 -15.84
CA ILE A 414 -14.12 8.76 -16.38
C ILE A 414 -12.78 8.85 -17.11
N SER A 415 -11.70 8.40 -16.46
CA SER A 415 -10.33 8.48 -16.98
C SER A 415 -9.43 7.42 -16.39
N LYS A 416 -8.23 7.31 -16.96
CA LYS A 416 -7.13 6.47 -16.45
C LYS A 416 -5.81 7.16 -16.67
N ILE A 417 -4.96 7.20 -15.64
CA ILE A 417 -3.55 7.54 -15.75
C ILE A 417 -2.78 6.23 -15.72
N PRO A 418 -2.20 5.79 -16.87
CA PRO A 418 -1.59 4.47 -16.97
C PRO A 418 -0.23 4.39 -16.26
N VAL A 419 0.12 3.21 -15.79
CA VAL A 419 1.48 2.85 -15.39
C VAL A 419 2.26 2.44 -16.64
N SER A 420 3.45 3.01 -16.82
CA SER A 420 4.40 2.60 -17.85
C SER A 420 5.51 1.79 -17.19
N ARG A 421 5.53 0.49 -17.45
CA ARG A 421 6.61 -0.39 -16.96
C ARG A 421 7.63 -0.60 -18.07
N PRO A 422 8.93 -0.52 -17.78
CA PRO A 422 9.97 -0.77 -18.79
C PRO A 422 10.02 -2.24 -19.24
N TYR A 423 9.36 -3.16 -18.52
CA TYR A 423 9.26 -4.58 -18.88
C TYR A 423 7.86 -5.10 -18.65
N PRO A 424 7.28 -5.87 -19.60
CA PRO A 424 6.02 -6.59 -19.34
C PRO A 424 6.24 -7.65 -18.26
N ASN A 425 5.19 -7.89 -17.46
CA ASN A 425 5.14 -8.94 -16.43
C ASN A 425 5.32 -10.33 -17.01
#